data_2763582f05366bcb6dca42aec582c4bc
#
_entry.id   2763582f05366bcb6dca42aec582c4bc
#
_cell.length_a   1.000
_cell.length_b   1.000
_cell.length_c   1.000
_cell.angle_alpha   90.00
_cell.angle_beta   90.00
_cell.angle_gamma   90.00
#
_symmetry.space_group_name_H-M   'P 1'
#
loop_
_entity.id
_entity.type
_entity.pdbx_description
1 polymer ?
#
loop_
_entity_poly.entity_id
_entity_poly.type
_entity_poly.pdbx_seq_one_letter_code
_entity_poly.pdbx_strand_id
1 'polypeptide(L)'
;MQAQPRLVQIVGCKSVIEPRIYRAAFVPALLALVVVMFSLESRPRPLAQGLPADVVFDGDQAATTMRSIIGLAEDRRAGKEGDLAVADYVSGRLAARGFVVAPEPDRFESDGKELVNVVGRRAGETRRQIVVVAARDAPGVPDAAGSAADTAVLVEIARVFEGRPSRKTLVLASVDGSTLGELGTARLAGELDDPELVDGVLVISGLGIGGEPVRTVPWSNDTTRAGLGLQRTVAESLREEQGTSAEGSSPAGQLARLAFPIGIGAQGVLLDRGYDSVRIAGGGELPDDGTTTIEEVDVDTLERSGRALLRTLTALDQGPTPEHGPTTYVTAVSQVMPGWVLAFLSFTLIVPALVASVDAFARARRRREPVSAWLSWVGAGALPFAIGLGLAHLLVLAGATPDPPDAPVAPALYPLDVPALAVLAGVLVVIALAWFVLRRLAVRARPGLGDASAPGAAVAVSLVLSVALLALWAVNPYSALLLAPALHLWLLAVLVDPSPPLRARVAMILGGLLLPALLALYDLATLSVDPLSGAWYGFLLVTGGHVSAASALIGCVLAGVVGSMLSIVRLGRDGAERPRPETPSVRGPAGYAGPGSLGGTDSALPRR
;
A
#
# COMPACT_ATOMS: atom_id res chain seq x y z
N MET A 1 -2.96 61.51 44.87
CA MET A 1 -1.71 60.74 44.58
C MET A 1 -2.10 59.38 44.00
N GLN A 2 -2.06 59.29 42.72
CA GLN A 2 -2.39 58.08 42.00
C GLN A 2 -1.15 57.19 41.90
N ALA A 3 -1.26 55.97 42.43
CA ALA A 3 -0.22 54.97 42.29
C ALA A 3 -0.33 54.32 40.87
N GLN A 4 0.69 54.52 40.06
CA GLN A 4 0.84 53.83 38.81
C GLN A 4 1.08 52.31 39.05
N PRO A 5 0.37 51.40 38.36
CA PRO A 5 0.66 49.98 38.42
C PRO A 5 1.97 49.71 37.69
N ARG A 6 2.95 49.15 38.38
CA ARG A 6 4.15 48.58 37.75
C ARG A 6 3.75 47.46 36.82
N LEU A 7 3.96 47.68 35.54
CA LEU A 7 3.95 46.62 34.51
C LEU A 7 4.98 45.54 34.90
N VAL A 8 4.50 44.44 35.46
CA VAL A 8 5.28 43.21 35.55
C VAL A 8 5.53 42.77 34.11
N GLN A 9 6.75 42.94 33.65
CA GLN A 9 7.20 42.35 32.40
C GLN A 9 7.04 40.82 32.53
N ILE A 10 5.96 40.28 31.99
CA ILE A 10 5.81 38.86 31.77
C ILE A 10 6.92 38.48 30.82
N VAL A 11 7.96 37.83 31.33
CA VAL A 11 8.99 37.16 30.51
C VAL A 11 8.23 36.15 29.65
N GLY A 12 7.98 36.55 28.43
CA GLY A 12 7.21 35.77 27.49
C GLY A 12 7.85 34.38 27.36
N CYS A 13 7.10 33.36 27.73
CA CYS A 13 7.40 31.98 27.39
C CYS A 13 7.52 31.91 25.87
N LYS A 14 8.76 31.87 25.36
CA LYS A 14 8.98 31.76 23.90
C LYS A 14 8.52 30.38 23.46
N SER A 15 7.55 30.34 22.56
CA SER A 15 7.03 29.10 21.96
C SER A 15 8.15 28.16 21.50
N VAL A 16 7.96 26.87 21.68
CA VAL A 16 8.93 25.85 21.27
C VAL A 16 9.07 25.84 19.74
N ILE A 17 8.00 26.17 19.01
CA ILE A 17 8.02 26.45 17.57
C ILE A 17 8.09 27.96 17.33
N GLU A 18 8.97 28.38 16.39
CA GLU A 18 8.93 29.75 15.87
C GLU A 18 7.89 29.82 14.74
N PRO A 19 6.72 30.45 14.91
CA PRO A 19 5.63 30.41 13.93
C PRO A 19 5.99 31.03 12.59
N ARG A 20 6.94 31.96 12.56
CA ARG A 20 7.39 32.61 11.32
C ARG A 20 8.19 31.65 10.46
N ILE A 21 9.13 30.91 11.07
CA ILE A 21 9.94 29.90 10.39
C ILE A 21 9.05 28.78 9.85
N TYR A 22 8.13 28.28 10.69
CA TYR A 22 7.20 27.23 10.30
C TYR A 22 6.32 27.64 9.11
N ARG A 23 5.74 28.84 9.14
CA ARG A 23 4.92 29.35 8.04
C ARG A 23 5.73 29.59 6.76
N ALA A 24 6.92 30.18 6.88
CA ALA A 24 7.79 30.40 5.73
C ALA A 24 8.22 29.10 5.05
N ALA A 25 8.38 28.03 5.81
CA ALA A 25 8.75 26.72 5.30
C ALA A 25 7.66 26.04 4.43
N PHE A 26 6.43 26.58 4.38
CA PHE A 26 5.38 26.12 3.44
C PHE A 26 5.50 26.73 2.04
N VAL A 27 6.37 27.70 1.82
CA VAL A 27 6.57 28.28 0.46
C VAL A 27 6.92 27.22 -0.58
N PRO A 28 7.81 26.25 -0.33
CA PRO A 28 8.06 25.15 -1.27
C PRO A 28 6.80 24.33 -1.59
N ALA A 29 5.91 24.08 -0.61
CA ALA A 29 4.68 23.34 -0.84
C ALA A 29 3.68 24.11 -1.73
N LEU A 30 3.61 25.44 -1.59
CA LEU A 30 2.81 26.28 -2.48
C LEU A 30 3.37 26.26 -3.92
N LEU A 31 4.70 26.31 -4.07
CA LEU A 31 5.35 26.18 -5.37
C LEU A 31 5.14 24.78 -5.97
N ALA A 32 5.21 23.74 -5.15
CA ALA A 32 4.92 22.37 -5.59
C ALA A 32 3.48 22.24 -6.10
N LEU A 33 2.51 22.88 -5.47
CA LEU A 33 1.13 22.89 -5.95
C LEU A 33 1.01 23.51 -7.35
N VAL A 34 1.76 24.56 -7.62
CA VAL A 34 1.84 25.16 -8.97
C VAL A 34 2.46 24.16 -9.95
N VAL A 35 3.56 23.50 -9.58
CA VAL A 35 4.18 22.47 -10.41
C VAL A 35 3.17 21.35 -10.71
N VAL A 36 2.40 20.88 -9.73
CA VAL A 36 1.33 19.88 -9.91
C VAL A 36 0.36 20.34 -11.02
N MET A 37 -0.10 21.58 -10.96
CA MET A 37 -1.07 22.09 -11.95
C MET A 37 -0.51 22.16 -13.39
N PHE A 38 0.79 22.45 -13.54
CA PHE A 38 1.43 22.50 -14.86
C PHE A 38 1.97 21.17 -15.36
N SER A 39 2.00 20.14 -14.52
CA SER A 39 2.49 18.80 -14.86
C SER A 39 1.38 17.80 -15.16
N LEU A 40 0.14 18.28 -15.30
CA LEU A 40 -0.98 17.43 -15.68
C LEU A 40 -0.87 17.07 -17.17
N GLU A 41 -0.93 15.77 -17.46
CA GLU A 41 -0.84 15.22 -18.80
C GLU A 41 -2.23 14.84 -19.32
N SER A 42 -2.43 14.87 -20.64
CA SER A 42 -3.62 14.32 -21.24
C SER A 42 -3.54 12.79 -21.27
N ARG A 43 -4.65 12.12 -21.07
CA ARG A 43 -4.70 10.64 -21.20
C ARG A 43 -4.39 10.23 -22.65
N PRO A 44 -3.54 9.22 -22.89
CA PRO A 44 -3.31 8.69 -24.23
C PRO A 44 -4.62 8.17 -24.83
N ARG A 45 -4.72 8.17 -26.14
CA ARG A 45 -5.88 7.59 -26.82
C ARG A 45 -5.79 6.06 -26.80
N PRO A 46 -6.93 5.34 -26.65
CA PRO A 46 -6.94 3.91 -26.84
C PRO A 46 -6.56 3.59 -28.29
N LEU A 47 -6.02 2.40 -28.53
CA LEU A 47 -5.76 1.93 -29.88
C LEU A 47 -7.07 1.81 -30.65
N ALA A 48 -7.00 1.96 -31.98
CA ALA A 48 -8.16 1.85 -32.83
C ALA A 48 -8.81 0.47 -32.69
N GLN A 49 -10.10 0.46 -32.44
CA GLN A 49 -10.89 -0.76 -32.22
C GLN A 49 -11.61 -1.14 -33.53
N GLY A 50 -11.35 -2.32 -34.02
CA GLY A 50 -12.05 -2.87 -35.18
C GLY A 50 -11.91 -4.39 -35.21
N LEU A 51 -13.04 -5.09 -35.21
CA LEU A 51 -13.02 -6.52 -35.49
C LEU A 51 -13.35 -6.73 -36.96
N PRO A 52 -12.53 -7.46 -37.73
CA PRO A 52 -12.96 -7.97 -39.03
C PRO A 52 -14.25 -8.78 -38.87
N ALA A 53 -15.15 -8.70 -39.86
CA ALA A 53 -16.48 -9.33 -39.78
C ALA A 53 -16.44 -10.86 -39.63
N ASP A 54 -15.32 -11.47 -40.00
CA ASP A 54 -15.06 -12.93 -39.94
C ASP A 54 -14.38 -13.36 -38.61
N VAL A 55 -14.09 -12.41 -37.71
CA VAL A 55 -13.44 -12.71 -36.42
C VAL A 55 -14.51 -12.71 -35.32
N VAL A 56 -14.96 -13.90 -34.96
CA VAL A 56 -16.04 -14.09 -34.00
C VAL A 56 -15.57 -14.96 -32.83
N PHE A 57 -15.72 -14.44 -31.63
CA PHE A 57 -15.65 -15.24 -30.41
C PHE A 57 -17.01 -15.92 -30.20
N ASP A 58 -16.99 -17.20 -29.92
CA ASP A 58 -18.19 -18.03 -29.72
C ASP A 58 -18.31 -18.40 -28.23
N GLY A 59 -19.26 -17.76 -27.51
CA GLY A 59 -19.51 -17.99 -26.11
C GLY A 59 -20.04 -19.40 -25.82
N ASP A 60 -20.89 -19.96 -26.69
CA ASP A 60 -21.41 -21.31 -26.52
C ASP A 60 -20.32 -22.38 -26.69
N GLN A 61 -19.38 -22.13 -27.60
CA GLN A 61 -18.22 -23.01 -27.78
C GLN A 61 -17.28 -22.95 -26.59
N ALA A 62 -17.04 -21.73 -26.03
CA ALA A 62 -16.29 -21.55 -24.79
C ALA A 62 -16.97 -22.26 -23.60
N ALA A 63 -18.29 -22.12 -23.46
CA ALA A 63 -19.07 -22.80 -22.42
C ALA A 63 -19.03 -24.34 -22.58
N THR A 64 -19.02 -24.84 -23.82
CA THR A 64 -18.87 -26.28 -24.10
C THR A 64 -17.49 -26.79 -23.72
N THR A 65 -16.45 -26.00 -23.99
CA THR A 65 -15.06 -26.30 -23.57
C THR A 65 -14.93 -26.30 -22.07
N MET A 66 -15.53 -25.32 -21.36
CA MET A 66 -15.58 -25.24 -19.91
C MET A 66 -16.23 -26.49 -19.29
N ARG A 67 -17.42 -26.93 -19.83
CA ARG A 67 -18.06 -28.16 -19.36
C ARG A 67 -17.18 -29.40 -19.60
N SER A 68 -16.42 -29.41 -20.68
CA SER A 68 -15.47 -30.50 -20.98
C SER A 68 -14.32 -30.52 -19.96
N ILE A 69 -13.81 -29.35 -19.54
CA ILE A 69 -12.76 -29.23 -18.54
C ILE A 69 -13.27 -29.73 -17.19
N ILE A 70 -14.46 -29.32 -16.75
CA ILE A 70 -15.07 -29.78 -15.49
C ILE A 70 -15.36 -31.28 -15.55
N GLY A 71 -15.90 -31.77 -16.66
CA GLY A 71 -16.14 -33.19 -16.87
C GLY A 71 -14.88 -34.05 -16.90
N LEU A 72 -13.73 -33.48 -17.28
CA LEU A 72 -12.43 -34.14 -17.22
C LEU A 72 -11.91 -34.19 -15.79
N ALA A 73 -11.98 -33.04 -15.08
CA ALA A 73 -11.52 -32.92 -13.70
C ALA A 73 -12.30 -31.80 -12.98
N GLU A 74 -13.04 -32.19 -11.96
CA GLU A 74 -13.76 -31.24 -11.10
C GLU A 74 -12.82 -30.57 -10.08
N ASP A 75 -11.93 -31.36 -9.45
CA ASP A 75 -10.90 -30.85 -8.53
C ASP A 75 -9.61 -30.52 -9.30
N ARG A 76 -9.43 -29.22 -9.57
CA ARG A 76 -8.26 -28.66 -10.28
C ARG A 76 -7.41 -27.78 -9.37
N ARG A 77 -7.45 -28.03 -8.07
CA ARG A 77 -6.58 -27.29 -7.14
C ARG A 77 -5.11 -27.55 -7.45
N ALA A 78 -4.26 -26.54 -7.26
CA ALA A 78 -2.83 -26.58 -7.57
C ALA A 78 -2.13 -27.86 -7.08
N GLY A 79 -1.41 -28.55 -7.97
CA GLY A 79 -0.69 -29.81 -7.70
C GLY A 79 -1.58 -31.04 -7.58
N LYS A 80 -2.84 -31.01 -8.03
CA LYS A 80 -3.72 -32.19 -8.10
C LYS A 80 -3.64 -32.85 -9.48
N GLU A 81 -3.91 -34.15 -9.52
CA GLU A 81 -3.98 -34.90 -10.77
C GLU A 81 -5.00 -34.30 -11.77
N GLY A 82 -6.10 -33.72 -11.26
CA GLY A 82 -7.09 -33.06 -12.09
C GLY A 82 -6.55 -31.84 -12.81
N ASP A 83 -5.70 -31.03 -12.17
CA ASP A 83 -5.05 -29.90 -12.81
C ASP A 83 -4.05 -30.37 -13.89
N LEU A 84 -3.26 -31.40 -13.61
CA LEU A 84 -2.33 -31.99 -14.57
C LEU A 84 -3.07 -32.56 -15.82
N ALA A 85 -4.21 -33.21 -15.61
CA ALA A 85 -5.04 -33.71 -16.72
C ALA A 85 -5.57 -32.57 -17.61
N VAL A 86 -5.96 -31.43 -17.00
CA VAL A 86 -6.39 -30.26 -17.76
C VAL A 86 -5.20 -29.56 -18.44
N ALA A 87 -4.00 -29.59 -17.86
CA ALA A 87 -2.79 -29.13 -18.54
C ALA A 87 -2.54 -29.87 -19.85
N ASP A 88 -2.62 -31.21 -19.84
CA ASP A 88 -2.48 -32.05 -21.04
C ASP A 88 -3.59 -31.74 -22.06
N TYR A 89 -4.83 -31.57 -21.61
CA TYR A 89 -5.94 -31.15 -22.45
C TYR A 89 -5.68 -29.82 -23.14
N VAL A 90 -5.28 -28.79 -22.42
CA VAL A 90 -4.97 -27.45 -22.95
C VAL A 90 -3.81 -27.53 -23.94
N SER A 91 -2.73 -28.22 -23.61
CA SER A 91 -1.58 -28.43 -24.47
C SER A 91 -2.01 -29.04 -25.82
N GLY A 92 -2.80 -30.12 -25.81
CA GLY A 92 -3.34 -30.74 -27.00
C GLY A 92 -4.25 -29.83 -27.83
N ARG A 93 -5.09 -29.00 -27.17
CA ARG A 93 -5.96 -28.02 -27.83
C ARG A 93 -5.18 -26.91 -28.50
N LEU A 94 -4.18 -26.33 -27.83
CA LEU A 94 -3.34 -25.28 -28.41
C LEU A 94 -2.54 -25.82 -29.62
N ALA A 95 -1.93 -26.98 -29.47
CA ALA A 95 -1.19 -27.64 -30.56
C ALA A 95 -2.08 -27.92 -31.79
N ALA A 96 -3.31 -28.42 -31.58
CA ALA A 96 -4.28 -28.67 -32.64
C ALA A 96 -4.71 -27.40 -33.40
N ARG A 97 -4.56 -26.21 -32.77
CA ARG A 97 -4.86 -24.90 -33.37
C ARG A 97 -3.63 -24.19 -33.94
N GLY A 98 -2.52 -24.91 -34.09
CA GLY A 98 -1.29 -24.40 -34.72
C GLY A 98 -0.41 -23.53 -33.83
N PHE A 99 -0.58 -23.60 -32.52
CA PHE A 99 0.37 -23.03 -31.57
C PHE A 99 1.50 -24.04 -31.33
N VAL A 100 2.73 -23.52 -31.26
CA VAL A 100 3.88 -24.32 -30.87
C VAL A 100 3.88 -24.39 -29.33
N VAL A 101 3.64 -25.58 -28.82
CA VAL A 101 3.73 -25.89 -27.39
C VAL A 101 4.99 -26.72 -27.17
N ALA A 102 5.69 -26.52 -26.08
CA ALA A 102 6.86 -27.31 -25.73
C ALA A 102 6.48 -28.82 -25.68
N PRO A 103 7.30 -29.74 -26.25
CA PRO A 103 7.01 -31.16 -26.23
C PRO A 103 6.89 -31.74 -24.81
N GLU A 104 7.68 -31.21 -23.90
CA GLU A 104 7.59 -31.47 -22.47
C GLU A 104 7.01 -30.20 -21.81
N PRO A 105 5.88 -30.33 -21.07
CA PRO A 105 5.33 -29.22 -20.33
C PRO A 105 6.36 -28.67 -19.32
N ASP A 106 6.33 -27.35 -19.08
CA ASP A 106 7.18 -26.73 -18.05
C ASP A 106 6.71 -27.17 -16.66
N ARG A 107 7.34 -28.24 -16.16
CA ARG A 107 7.08 -28.84 -14.85
C ARG A 107 8.03 -28.26 -13.82
N PHE A 108 7.50 -27.89 -12.67
CA PHE A 108 8.31 -27.41 -11.53
C PHE A 108 7.69 -27.87 -10.22
N GLU A 109 8.50 -27.98 -9.19
CA GLU A 109 8.07 -28.42 -7.87
C GLU A 109 8.12 -27.24 -6.89
N SER A 110 7.07 -27.07 -6.12
CA SER A 110 7.02 -26.13 -4.99
C SER A 110 6.21 -26.75 -3.86
N ASP A 111 6.75 -26.70 -2.63
CA ASP A 111 6.13 -27.24 -1.41
C ASP A 111 5.65 -28.70 -1.54
N GLY A 112 6.43 -29.52 -2.26
CA GLY A 112 6.11 -30.93 -2.50
C GLY A 112 4.94 -31.15 -3.44
N LYS A 113 4.52 -30.12 -4.19
CA LYS A 113 3.50 -30.17 -5.24
C LYS A 113 4.16 -30.02 -6.60
N GLU A 114 3.77 -30.87 -7.54
CA GLU A 114 4.15 -30.72 -8.94
C GLU A 114 3.20 -29.75 -9.61
N LEU A 115 3.74 -28.69 -10.21
CA LEU A 115 3.02 -27.65 -10.92
C LEU A 115 3.42 -27.63 -12.39
N VAL A 116 2.51 -27.20 -13.27
CA VAL A 116 2.74 -27.27 -14.71
C VAL A 116 2.21 -26.03 -15.40
N ASN A 117 3.07 -25.29 -16.12
CA ASN A 117 2.65 -24.26 -17.05
C ASN A 117 2.51 -24.84 -18.47
N VAL A 118 1.49 -24.40 -19.20
CA VAL A 118 1.31 -24.67 -20.62
C VAL A 118 1.39 -23.37 -21.40
N VAL A 119 2.43 -23.23 -22.24
CA VAL A 119 2.66 -22.02 -23.02
C VAL A 119 2.65 -22.37 -24.51
N GLY A 120 1.63 -21.87 -25.20
CA GLY A 120 1.51 -21.96 -26.65
C GLY A 120 1.97 -20.67 -27.33
N ARG A 121 2.89 -20.79 -28.30
CA ARG A 121 3.42 -19.64 -29.06
C ARG A 121 3.03 -19.76 -30.51
N ARG A 122 2.52 -18.68 -31.09
CA ARG A 122 2.27 -18.55 -32.50
C ARG A 122 3.03 -17.37 -33.06
N ALA A 123 4.01 -17.66 -33.93
CA ALA A 123 4.86 -16.64 -34.52
C ALA A 123 4.05 -15.67 -35.39
N GLY A 124 4.26 -14.39 -35.22
CA GLY A 124 3.80 -13.33 -36.09
C GLY A 124 4.86 -12.91 -37.11
N GLU A 125 4.58 -11.82 -37.84
CA GLU A 125 5.54 -11.22 -38.79
C GLU A 125 6.69 -10.50 -38.05
N THR A 126 6.47 -10.07 -36.81
CA THR A 126 7.44 -9.36 -35.97
C THR A 126 7.78 -10.17 -34.72
N ARG A 127 8.91 -9.80 -34.08
CA ARG A 127 9.33 -10.38 -32.81
C ARG A 127 8.57 -9.84 -31.60
N ARG A 128 7.78 -8.76 -31.78
CA ARG A 128 6.97 -8.21 -30.69
C ARG A 128 5.88 -9.21 -30.30
N GLN A 129 5.55 -9.23 -29.02
CA GLN A 129 4.65 -10.22 -28.45
C GLN A 129 3.43 -9.57 -27.80
N ILE A 130 2.33 -10.30 -27.84
CA ILE A 130 1.14 -10.08 -27.03
C ILE A 130 0.92 -11.36 -26.24
N VAL A 131 0.74 -11.26 -24.94
CA VAL A 131 0.60 -12.41 -24.05
C VAL A 131 -0.80 -12.42 -23.45
N VAL A 132 -1.45 -13.58 -23.42
CA VAL A 132 -2.69 -13.82 -22.66
C VAL A 132 -2.40 -14.86 -21.60
N VAL A 133 -2.76 -14.57 -20.36
CA VAL A 133 -2.53 -15.45 -19.21
C VAL A 133 -3.87 -15.81 -18.57
N ALA A 134 -4.11 -17.10 -18.37
CA ALA A 134 -5.23 -17.63 -17.61
C ALA A 134 -4.70 -18.59 -16.53
N ALA A 135 -5.13 -18.41 -15.29
CA ALA A 135 -4.92 -19.38 -14.24
C ALA A 135 -5.78 -20.61 -14.51
N ARG A 136 -5.18 -21.81 -14.38
CA ARG A 136 -5.88 -23.09 -14.58
C ARG A 136 -6.27 -23.72 -13.25
N ASP A 137 -5.42 -23.54 -12.23
CA ASP A 137 -5.70 -24.04 -10.90
C ASP A 137 -6.87 -23.29 -10.26
N ALA A 138 -7.69 -24.04 -9.56
CA ALA A 138 -8.91 -23.55 -8.94
C ALA A 138 -8.71 -23.28 -7.44
N PRO A 139 -9.24 -22.18 -6.89
CA PRO A 139 -9.25 -21.93 -5.44
C PRO A 139 -10.19 -22.88 -4.70
N GLY A 140 -11.25 -23.35 -5.36
CA GLY A 140 -12.29 -24.26 -4.84
C GLY A 140 -12.75 -25.26 -5.88
N VAL A 141 -13.89 -25.91 -5.65
CA VAL A 141 -14.45 -26.96 -6.51
C VAL A 141 -15.95 -26.69 -6.70
N PRO A 142 -16.47 -26.65 -7.93
CA PRO A 142 -15.81 -26.95 -9.23
C PRO A 142 -15.20 -25.74 -9.95
N ASP A 143 -15.36 -24.52 -9.47
CA ASP A 143 -14.83 -23.27 -10.05
C ASP A 143 -15.17 -23.11 -11.55
N ALA A 144 -16.46 -23.23 -11.86
CA ALA A 144 -16.92 -23.23 -13.24
C ALA A 144 -16.80 -21.86 -13.90
N ALA A 145 -17.20 -20.80 -13.22
CA ALA A 145 -17.18 -19.44 -13.74
C ALA A 145 -15.79 -18.77 -13.65
N GLY A 146 -14.89 -19.33 -12.82
CA GLY A 146 -13.51 -18.89 -12.65
C GLY A 146 -12.56 -19.61 -13.60
N SER A 147 -11.62 -20.40 -13.04
CA SER A 147 -10.51 -20.99 -13.80
C SER A 147 -10.93 -21.87 -14.97
N ALA A 148 -12.06 -22.59 -14.87
CA ALA A 148 -12.55 -23.41 -16.00
C ALA A 148 -13.03 -22.55 -17.17
N ALA A 149 -13.79 -21.48 -16.90
CA ALA A 149 -14.25 -20.55 -17.92
C ALA A 149 -13.07 -19.77 -18.54
N ASP A 150 -12.13 -19.30 -17.71
CA ASP A 150 -10.95 -18.56 -18.17
C ASP A 150 -10.05 -19.43 -19.07
N THR A 151 -9.83 -20.70 -18.68
CA THR A 151 -9.11 -21.67 -19.51
C THR A 151 -9.85 -21.96 -20.82
N ALA A 152 -11.19 -22.02 -20.79
CA ALA A 152 -12.00 -22.21 -22.00
C ALA A 152 -11.92 -21.00 -22.93
N VAL A 153 -11.91 -19.77 -22.39
CA VAL A 153 -11.69 -18.55 -23.19
C VAL A 153 -10.31 -18.58 -23.86
N LEU A 154 -9.26 -19.00 -23.15
CA LEU A 154 -7.92 -19.12 -23.71
C LEU A 154 -7.91 -20.09 -24.91
N VAL A 155 -8.57 -21.25 -24.80
CA VAL A 155 -8.70 -22.25 -25.87
C VAL A 155 -9.53 -21.70 -27.04
N GLU A 156 -10.59 -20.94 -26.77
CA GLU A 156 -11.42 -20.32 -27.80
C GLU A 156 -10.65 -19.23 -28.57
N ILE A 157 -9.83 -18.41 -27.87
CA ILE A 157 -8.91 -17.47 -28.53
C ILE A 157 -7.95 -18.22 -29.49
N ALA A 158 -7.42 -19.38 -29.08
CA ALA A 158 -6.58 -20.19 -29.96
C ALA A 158 -7.34 -20.62 -31.23
N ARG A 159 -8.62 -21.00 -31.12
CA ARG A 159 -9.49 -21.33 -32.25
C ARG A 159 -9.69 -20.13 -33.18
N VAL A 160 -9.98 -18.97 -32.65
CA VAL A 160 -10.21 -17.74 -33.44
C VAL A 160 -8.98 -17.38 -34.28
N PHE A 161 -7.79 -17.57 -33.72
CA PHE A 161 -6.53 -17.27 -34.43
C PHE A 161 -6.04 -18.41 -35.32
N GLU A 162 -6.68 -19.58 -35.37
CA GLU A 162 -6.29 -20.69 -36.23
C GLU A 162 -6.25 -20.28 -37.70
N GLY A 163 -5.14 -20.57 -38.41
CA GLY A 163 -4.97 -20.26 -39.82
C GLY A 163 -4.88 -18.77 -40.20
N ARG A 164 -4.99 -17.83 -39.21
CA ARG A 164 -4.96 -16.39 -39.46
C ARG A 164 -3.54 -15.83 -39.33
N PRO A 165 -3.07 -14.97 -40.24
CA PRO A 165 -1.82 -14.28 -40.07
C PRO A 165 -1.95 -13.26 -38.91
N SER A 166 -0.92 -13.14 -38.08
CA SER A 166 -0.78 -12.12 -37.08
C SER A 166 0.50 -11.32 -37.31
N ARG A 167 0.45 -10.01 -37.04
CA ARG A 167 1.64 -9.15 -37.15
C ARG A 167 2.61 -9.40 -36.01
N LYS A 168 2.08 -9.61 -34.82
CA LYS A 168 2.84 -9.84 -33.58
C LYS A 168 2.72 -11.30 -33.16
N THR A 169 3.73 -11.80 -32.49
CA THR A 169 3.71 -13.14 -31.92
C THR A 169 2.66 -13.20 -30.81
N LEU A 170 1.72 -14.14 -30.90
CA LEU A 170 0.72 -14.37 -29.86
C LEU A 170 1.19 -15.49 -28.94
N VAL A 171 1.22 -15.22 -27.65
CA VAL A 171 1.56 -16.17 -26.59
C VAL A 171 0.32 -16.40 -25.73
N LEU A 172 -0.12 -17.65 -25.63
CA LEU A 172 -1.23 -18.08 -24.78
C LEU A 172 -0.65 -18.94 -23.66
N ALA A 173 -0.80 -18.47 -22.42
CA ALA A 173 -0.25 -19.13 -21.24
C ALA A 173 -1.36 -19.57 -20.30
N SER A 174 -1.44 -20.87 -20.04
CA SER A 174 -2.25 -21.45 -18.98
C SER A 174 -1.31 -21.80 -17.82
N VAL A 175 -1.42 -21.04 -16.74
CA VAL A 175 -0.50 -21.13 -15.59
C VAL A 175 -1.13 -21.88 -14.43
N ASP A 176 -0.27 -22.48 -13.59
CA ASP A 176 -0.62 -23.22 -12.39
C ASP A 176 -0.11 -22.51 -11.14
N GLY A 177 -0.61 -22.87 -9.97
CA GLY A 177 -0.15 -22.30 -8.70
C GLY A 177 -0.53 -20.85 -8.46
N SER A 178 -1.59 -20.36 -9.09
CA SER A 178 -2.11 -19.01 -8.83
C SER A 178 -2.57 -18.85 -7.38
N THR A 179 -3.14 -19.92 -6.80
CA THR A 179 -3.59 -19.97 -5.40
C THR A 179 -2.46 -20.12 -4.38
N LEU A 180 -1.25 -20.43 -4.85
CA LEU A 180 -0.04 -20.60 -4.02
C LEU A 180 0.92 -19.39 -4.09
N GLY A 181 0.42 -18.20 -4.45
CA GLY A 181 1.24 -17.00 -4.60
C GLY A 181 1.72 -16.75 -6.02
N GLU A 182 0.91 -17.10 -7.02
CA GLU A 182 1.21 -16.83 -8.43
C GLU A 182 2.51 -17.50 -8.94
N LEU A 183 2.83 -18.68 -8.42
CA LEU A 183 4.10 -19.38 -8.71
C LEU A 183 4.30 -19.61 -10.19
N GLY A 184 3.27 -20.10 -10.91
CA GLY A 184 3.35 -20.31 -12.35
C GLY A 184 3.50 -19.01 -13.13
N THR A 185 2.84 -17.94 -12.69
CA THR A 185 3.02 -16.61 -13.29
C THR A 185 4.44 -16.09 -13.09
N ALA A 186 5.00 -16.26 -11.88
CA ALA A 186 6.37 -15.86 -11.58
C ALA A 186 7.38 -16.63 -12.45
N ARG A 187 7.13 -17.92 -12.68
CA ARG A 187 7.94 -18.75 -13.59
C ARG A 187 7.81 -18.29 -15.04
N LEU A 188 6.57 -18.12 -15.52
CA LEU A 188 6.29 -17.60 -16.87
C LEU A 188 7.04 -16.28 -17.13
N ALA A 189 7.00 -15.35 -16.19
CA ALA A 189 7.69 -14.07 -16.34
C ALA A 189 9.22 -14.22 -16.48
N GLY A 190 9.81 -15.28 -15.93
CA GLY A 190 11.22 -15.62 -16.15
C GLY A 190 11.54 -16.24 -17.51
N GLU A 191 10.52 -16.69 -18.24
CA GLU A 191 10.63 -17.37 -19.54
C GLU A 191 10.16 -16.52 -20.74
N LEU A 192 9.48 -15.41 -20.45
CA LEU A 192 9.09 -14.44 -21.48
C LEU A 192 10.33 -13.71 -21.99
N ASP A 193 10.22 -13.21 -23.23
CA ASP A 193 11.24 -12.32 -23.79
C ASP A 193 11.33 -11.00 -23.01
N ASP A 194 12.35 -10.19 -23.35
CA ASP A 194 12.54 -8.86 -22.76
C ASP A 194 11.21 -8.07 -22.71
N PRO A 195 10.86 -7.47 -21.58
CA PRO A 195 9.65 -6.64 -21.43
C PRO A 195 9.46 -5.59 -22.54
N GLU A 196 10.55 -5.06 -23.11
CA GLU A 196 10.49 -4.11 -24.23
C GLU A 196 9.93 -4.73 -25.52
N LEU A 197 9.99 -6.05 -25.67
CA LEU A 197 9.42 -6.78 -26.80
C LEU A 197 7.96 -7.21 -26.59
N VAL A 198 7.44 -7.09 -25.37
CA VAL A 198 6.06 -7.44 -25.03
C VAL A 198 5.20 -6.18 -25.04
N ASP A 199 4.26 -6.09 -25.99
CA ASP A 199 3.37 -4.93 -26.15
C ASP A 199 2.27 -4.86 -25.09
N GLY A 200 1.98 -5.98 -24.45
CA GLY A 200 1.04 -6.06 -23.34
C GLY A 200 0.75 -7.50 -22.93
N VAL A 201 0.49 -7.68 -21.65
CA VAL A 201 0.03 -8.93 -21.07
C VAL A 201 -1.41 -8.76 -20.58
N LEU A 202 -2.32 -9.57 -21.13
CA LEU A 202 -3.72 -9.58 -20.74
C LEU A 202 -3.97 -10.79 -19.84
N VAL A 203 -4.19 -10.52 -18.55
CA VAL A 203 -4.57 -11.55 -17.59
C VAL A 203 -6.09 -11.65 -17.56
N ILE A 204 -6.63 -12.82 -17.65
CA ILE A 204 -8.08 -13.06 -17.57
C ILE A 204 -8.40 -13.81 -16.28
N SER A 205 -9.48 -13.40 -15.61
CA SER A 205 -9.89 -13.96 -14.32
C SER A 205 -11.39 -13.80 -14.11
N GLY A 206 -12.10 -14.94 -13.91
CA GLY A 206 -13.52 -14.95 -13.55
C GLY A 206 -14.46 -14.46 -14.65
N LEU A 207 -14.12 -14.66 -15.93
CA LEU A 207 -14.90 -14.12 -17.05
C LEU A 207 -16.31 -14.72 -17.20
N GLY A 208 -16.56 -15.87 -16.56
CA GLY A 208 -17.89 -16.50 -16.50
C GLY A 208 -18.78 -16.01 -15.37
N ILE A 209 -18.28 -15.13 -14.47
CA ILE A 209 -19.03 -14.62 -13.31
C ILE A 209 -19.98 -13.52 -13.78
N GLY A 210 -21.28 -13.74 -13.57
CA GLY A 210 -22.35 -12.77 -13.85
C GLY A 210 -22.60 -11.79 -12.72
N GLY A 211 -23.53 -10.85 -12.95
CA GLY A 211 -24.06 -9.94 -11.92
C GLY A 211 -23.32 -8.63 -11.77
N GLU A 212 -21.99 -8.60 -11.94
CA GLU A 212 -21.18 -7.38 -11.93
C GLU A 212 -20.52 -7.12 -13.29
N PRO A 213 -20.31 -5.85 -13.67
CA PRO A 213 -19.54 -5.53 -14.88
C PRO A 213 -18.09 -6.00 -14.74
N VAL A 214 -17.55 -6.56 -15.81
CA VAL A 214 -16.13 -6.91 -15.90
C VAL A 214 -15.28 -5.64 -15.85
N ARG A 215 -14.22 -5.67 -15.07
CA ARG A 215 -13.38 -4.51 -14.75
C ARG A 215 -11.93 -4.72 -15.18
N THR A 216 -11.21 -3.62 -15.31
CA THR A 216 -9.75 -3.64 -15.47
C THR A 216 -9.07 -3.48 -14.11
N VAL A 217 -8.08 -4.33 -13.83
CA VAL A 217 -7.26 -4.27 -12.62
C VAL A 217 -5.81 -3.96 -13.01
N PRO A 218 -5.34 -2.72 -12.81
CA PRO A 218 -4.04 -2.26 -13.25
C PRO A 218 -3.00 -2.19 -12.13
N TRP A 219 -3.20 -2.88 -11.00
CA TRP A 219 -2.42 -2.73 -9.79
C TRP A 219 -1.27 -3.73 -9.70
N SER A 220 -0.08 -3.22 -9.33
CA SER A 220 1.13 -3.99 -9.05
C SER A 220 1.28 -4.30 -7.55
N ASN A 221 2.27 -5.12 -7.23
CA ASN A 221 2.74 -5.36 -5.87
C ASN A 221 3.65 -4.24 -5.35
N ASP A 222 4.05 -3.32 -6.22
CA ASP A 222 4.77 -2.10 -5.92
C ASP A 222 3.97 -0.85 -6.32
N THR A 223 4.60 0.31 -6.41
CA THR A 223 3.93 1.56 -6.81
C THR A 223 3.77 1.73 -8.32
N THR A 224 4.17 0.75 -9.13
CA THR A 224 3.94 0.77 -10.58
C THR A 224 2.50 0.44 -10.93
N ARG A 225 2.10 0.76 -12.14
CA ARG A 225 0.75 0.49 -12.67
C ARG A 225 0.86 0.11 -14.14
N ALA A 226 -0.16 -0.58 -14.61
CA ALA A 226 -0.30 -0.85 -16.05
C ALA A 226 -0.22 0.43 -16.88
N GLY A 227 0.40 0.34 -18.03
CA GLY A 227 0.52 1.43 -18.98
C GLY A 227 -0.85 1.98 -19.40
N LEU A 228 -0.96 3.29 -19.44
CA LEU A 228 -2.23 3.97 -19.72
C LEU A 228 -2.81 3.61 -21.08
N GLY A 229 -1.98 3.41 -22.10
CA GLY A 229 -2.42 3.03 -23.45
C GLY A 229 -3.05 1.65 -23.47
N LEU A 230 -2.41 0.67 -22.81
CA LEU A 230 -2.93 -0.69 -22.68
C LEU A 230 -4.24 -0.70 -21.88
N GLN A 231 -4.23 -0.09 -20.69
CA GLN A 231 -5.40 -0.02 -19.82
C GLN A 231 -6.61 0.60 -20.53
N ARG A 232 -6.40 1.71 -21.25
CA ARG A 232 -7.48 2.37 -21.97
C ARG A 232 -7.98 1.59 -23.18
N THR A 233 -7.09 0.85 -23.85
CA THR A 233 -7.49 -0.04 -24.96
C THR A 233 -8.38 -1.17 -24.45
N VAL A 234 -8.03 -1.79 -23.32
CA VAL A 234 -8.88 -2.80 -22.67
C VAL A 234 -10.21 -2.22 -22.20
N ALA A 235 -10.16 -1.07 -21.52
CA ALA A 235 -11.36 -0.41 -20.99
C ALA A 235 -12.34 -0.01 -22.12
N GLU A 236 -11.83 0.46 -23.25
CA GLU A 236 -12.66 0.80 -24.42
C GLU A 236 -13.27 -0.45 -25.04
N SER A 237 -12.51 -1.55 -25.16
CA SER A 237 -13.04 -2.83 -25.66
C SER A 237 -14.18 -3.35 -24.77
N LEU A 238 -14.00 -3.28 -23.45
CA LEU A 238 -15.04 -3.65 -22.49
C LEU A 238 -16.27 -2.73 -22.58
N ARG A 239 -16.07 -1.44 -22.72
CA ARG A 239 -17.15 -0.48 -22.87
C ARG A 239 -17.99 -0.74 -24.13
N GLU A 240 -17.34 -1.09 -25.22
CA GLU A 240 -18.02 -1.39 -26.50
C GLU A 240 -18.87 -2.67 -26.44
N GLU A 241 -18.39 -3.70 -25.72
CA GLU A 241 -19.11 -4.98 -25.65
C GLU A 241 -20.12 -5.04 -24.49
N GLN A 242 -19.88 -4.32 -23.38
CA GLN A 242 -20.73 -4.36 -22.19
C GLN A 242 -21.61 -3.11 -22.01
N GLY A 243 -21.33 -2.02 -22.75
CA GLY A 243 -22.04 -0.75 -22.62
C GLY A 243 -21.74 0.04 -21.34
N THR A 244 -20.84 -0.46 -20.50
CA THR A 244 -20.47 0.17 -19.22
C THR A 244 -18.97 0.50 -19.19
N SER A 245 -18.61 1.54 -18.42
CA SER A 245 -17.21 1.93 -18.26
C SER A 245 -16.51 0.95 -17.33
N ALA A 246 -15.42 0.37 -17.79
CA ALA A 246 -14.54 -0.49 -17.00
C ALA A 246 -13.56 0.29 -16.10
N GLU A 247 -13.54 1.62 -16.18
CA GLU A 247 -12.67 2.49 -15.38
C GLU A 247 -13.25 2.68 -13.97
N GLY A 248 -12.53 2.24 -12.92
CA GLY A 248 -13.17 1.98 -11.66
C GLY A 248 -12.78 2.78 -10.43
N SER A 249 -11.56 3.21 -10.22
CA SER A 249 -11.18 3.76 -8.91
C SER A 249 -11.18 5.29 -8.88
N SER A 250 -11.77 5.89 -7.84
CA SER A 250 -11.65 7.32 -7.57
C SER A 250 -10.17 7.74 -7.40
N PRO A 251 -9.80 9.00 -7.63
CA PRO A 251 -8.43 9.48 -7.39
C PRO A 251 -7.93 9.19 -5.97
N ALA A 252 -8.81 9.27 -4.97
CA ALA A 252 -8.48 8.93 -3.58
C ALA A 252 -8.21 7.43 -3.41
N GLY A 253 -9.02 6.57 -4.04
CA GLY A 253 -8.78 5.12 -4.03
C GLY A 253 -7.49 4.74 -4.76
N GLN A 254 -7.18 5.40 -5.88
CA GLN A 254 -5.91 5.21 -6.56
C GLN A 254 -4.71 5.60 -5.68
N LEU A 255 -4.82 6.72 -4.95
CA LEU A 255 -3.78 7.15 -4.01
C LEU A 255 -3.64 6.16 -2.84
N ALA A 256 -4.75 5.61 -2.34
CA ALA A 256 -4.73 4.58 -1.30
C ALA A 256 -3.98 3.33 -1.77
N ARG A 257 -4.25 2.88 -3.00
CA ARG A 257 -3.55 1.74 -3.62
C ARG A 257 -2.05 1.99 -3.82
N LEU A 258 -1.64 3.21 -4.16
CA LEU A 258 -0.22 3.57 -4.24
C LEU A 258 0.44 3.66 -2.87
N ALA A 259 -0.31 4.06 -1.85
CA ALA A 259 0.19 4.15 -0.48
C ALA A 259 0.38 2.77 0.17
N PHE A 260 -0.47 1.81 -0.17
CA PHE A 260 -0.36 0.43 0.27
C PHE A 260 -0.62 -0.51 -0.92
N PRO A 261 0.41 -0.77 -1.75
CA PRO A 261 0.25 -1.54 -2.96
C PRO A 261 0.04 -3.02 -2.64
N ILE A 262 -1.10 -3.55 -3.08
CA ILE A 262 -1.43 -4.96 -3.04
C ILE A 262 -2.02 -5.31 -4.41
N GLY A 263 -1.25 -6.01 -5.21
CA GLY A 263 -1.63 -6.46 -6.54
C GLY A 263 -2.02 -7.93 -6.52
N ILE A 264 -3.26 -8.26 -6.12
CA ILE A 264 -3.74 -9.65 -6.12
C ILE A 264 -3.95 -10.13 -7.55
N GLY A 265 -3.32 -11.27 -7.89
CA GLY A 265 -3.40 -11.92 -9.18
C GLY A 265 -2.16 -11.73 -10.07
N ALA A 266 -2.13 -12.45 -11.17
CA ALA A 266 -0.98 -12.56 -12.07
C ALA A 266 -0.44 -11.21 -12.58
N GLN A 267 -1.32 -10.21 -12.81
CA GLN A 267 -0.90 -8.88 -13.25
C GLN A 267 0.02 -8.18 -12.23
N GLY A 268 -0.18 -8.44 -10.93
CA GLY A 268 0.65 -7.86 -9.89
C GLY A 268 2.10 -8.30 -10.00
N VAL A 269 2.32 -9.60 -10.20
CA VAL A 269 3.63 -10.23 -10.38
C VAL A 269 4.29 -9.78 -11.69
N LEU A 270 3.52 -9.71 -12.78
CA LEU A 270 4.03 -9.31 -14.09
C LEU A 270 4.46 -7.84 -14.13
N LEU A 271 3.65 -6.95 -13.54
CA LEU A 271 3.98 -5.52 -13.42
C LEU A 271 5.25 -5.30 -12.57
N ASP A 272 5.39 -6.00 -11.45
CA ASP A 272 6.58 -5.96 -10.59
C ASP A 272 7.85 -6.42 -11.34
N ARG A 273 7.69 -7.29 -12.34
CA ARG A 273 8.76 -7.76 -13.23
C ARG A 273 8.97 -6.89 -14.47
N GLY A 274 8.27 -5.77 -14.59
CA GLY A 274 8.42 -4.79 -15.67
C GLY A 274 7.61 -5.05 -16.92
N TYR A 275 6.72 -6.08 -16.94
CA TYR A 275 5.80 -6.30 -18.05
C TYR A 275 4.58 -5.40 -17.93
N ASP A 276 4.20 -4.74 -19.01
CA ASP A 276 2.94 -3.99 -19.04
C ASP A 276 1.75 -4.96 -19.03
N SER A 277 1.06 -5.05 -17.90
CA SER A 277 0.03 -6.06 -17.66
C SER A 277 -1.26 -5.47 -17.10
N VAL A 278 -2.40 -5.90 -17.64
CA VAL A 278 -3.74 -5.57 -17.16
C VAL A 278 -4.53 -6.85 -16.96
N ARG A 279 -5.18 -6.97 -15.78
CA ARG A 279 -6.14 -8.05 -15.56
C ARG A 279 -7.56 -7.59 -15.92
N ILE A 280 -8.24 -8.43 -16.70
CA ILE A 280 -9.66 -8.34 -17.03
C ILE A 280 -10.37 -9.27 -16.05
N ALA A 281 -11.10 -8.69 -15.09
CA ALA A 281 -11.67 -9.41 -13.96
C ALA A 281 -13.22 -9.35 -13.97
N GLY A 282 -13.84 -10.51 -14.01
CA GLY A 282 -15.26 -10.69 -13.74
C GLY A 282 -15.49 -10.87 -12.23
N GLY A 283 -16.69 -10.57 -11.74
CA GLY A 283 -17.02 -10.75 -10.32
C GLY A 283 -16.31 -9.79 -9.35
N GLY A 284 -15.66 -8.73 -9.86
CA GLY A 284 -14.95 -7.76 -9.03
C GLY A 284 -13.43 -7.81 -9.10
N GLU A 285 -12.77 -7.21 -8.12
CA GLU A 285 -11.29 -7.15 -8.09
C GLU A 285 -10.66 -8.38 -7.44
N LEU A 286 -11.36 -9.03 -6.51
CA LEU A 286 -10.88 -10.26 -5.89
C LEU A 286 -11.28 -11.46 -6.75
N PRO A 287 -10.40 -12.47 -6.88
CA PRO A 287 -10.80 -13.76 -7.42
C PRO A 287 -11.96 -14.36 -6.62
N ASP A 288 -12.81 -15.12 -7.30
CA ASP A 288 -13.90 -15.88 -6.68
C ASP A 288 -13.35 -16.95 -5.71
N ASP A 289 -14.22 -17.47 -4.84
CA ASP A 289 -13.89 -18.53 -3.88
C ASP A 289 -13.80 -19.93 -4.53
N GLY A 290 -14.14 -20.01 -5.82
CA GLY A 290 -14.06 -21.24 -6.62
C GLY A 290 -15.18 -22.24 -6.35
N THR A 291 -16.28 -21.82 -5.77
CA THR A 291 -17.42 -22.69 -5.48
C THR A 291 -18.52 -22.63 -6.56
N THR A 292 -18.32 -21.80 -7.61
CA THR A 292 -19.31 -21.63 -8.70
C THR A 292 -19.55 -22.92 -9.47
N THR A 293 -20.83 -23.24 -9.67
CA THR A 293 -21.29 -24.41 -10.45
C THR A 293 -21.48 -24.08 -11.93
N ILE A 294 -21.69 -25.09 -12.76
CA ILE A 294 -21.90 -24.91 -14.21
C ILE A 294 -23.17 -24.07 -14.49
N GLU A 295 -24.20 -24.21 -13.67
CA GLU A 295 -25.47 -23.53 -13.79
C GLU A 295 -25.40 -22.04 -13.43
N GLU A 296 -24.39 -21.65 -12.67
CA GLU A 296 -24.14 -20.27 -12.24
C GLU A 296 -23.32 -19.47 -13.25
N VAL A 297 -22.77 -20.14 -14.27
CA VAL A 297 -22.00 -19.47 -15.30
C VAL A 297 -22.90 -18.62 -16.20
N ASP A 298 -22.59 -17.33 -16.28
CA ASP A 298 -23.25 -16.41 -17.22
C ASP A 298 -22.56 -16.46 -18.61
N VAL A 299 -23.14 -17.26 -19.51
CA VAL A 299 -22.59 -17.45 -20.87
C VAL A 299 -22.61 -16.14 -21.68
N ASP A 300 -23.61 -15.26 -21.47
CA ASP A 300 -23.68 -13.97 -22.15
C ASP A 300 -22.55 -13.03 -21.69
N THR A 301 -22.23 -13.06 -20.38
CA THR A 301 -21.08 -12.31 -19.83
C THR A 301 -19.76 -12.90 -20.34
N LEU A 302 -19.65 -14.23 -20.39
CA LEU A 302 -18.48 -14.92 -20.95
C LEU A 302 -18.24 -14.53 -22.41
N GLU A 303 -19.30 -14.52 -23.25
CA GLU A 303 -19.23 -14.11 -24.65
C GLU A 303 -18.80 -12.65 -24.79
N ARG A 304 -19.47 -11.73 -24.10
CA ARG A 304 -19.12 -10.28 -24.15
C ARG A 304 -17.68 -10.03 -23.70
N SER A 305 -17.24 -10.71 -22.66
CA SER A 305 -15.88 -10.59 -22.14
C SER A 305 -14.84 -11.16 -23.11
N GLY A 306 -15.13 -12.31 -23.68
CA GLY A 306 -14.29 -12.93 -24.71
C GLY A 306 -14.19 -12.07 -25.97
N ARG A 307 -15.29 -11.43 -26.41
CA ARG A 307 -15.30 -10.48 -27.53
C ARG A 307 -14.48 -9.23 -27.21
N ALA A 308 -14.59 -8.68 -25.98
CA ALA A 308 -13.77 -7.55 -25.55
C ALA A 308 -12.27 -7.90 -25.52
N LEU A 309 -11.92 -9.10 -25.03
CA LEU A 309 -10.55 -9.61 -25.12
C LEU A 309 -10.07 -9.71 -26.56
N LEU A 310 -10.88 -10.28 -27.45
CA LEU A 310 -10.55 -10.43 -28.86
C LEU A 310 -10.37 -9.06 -29.56
N ARG A 311 -11.22 -8.07 -29.25
CA ARG A 311 -11.04 -6.67 -29.73
C ARG A 311 -9.70 -6.12 -29.29
N THR A 312 -9.37 -6.28 -28.01
CA THR A 312 -8.10 -5.80 -27.43
C THR A 312 -6.91 -6.47 -28.15
N LEU A 313 -6.95 -7.80 -28.32
CA LEU A 313 -5.90 -8.54 -29.02
C LEU A 313 -5.72 -8.05 -30.46
N THR A 314 -6.83 -7.85 -31.19
CA THR A 314 -6.80 -7.35 -32.56
C THR A 314 -6.25 -5.92 -32.64
N ALA A 315 -6.65 -5.06 -31.70
CA ALA A 315 -6.13 -3.69 -31.62
C ALA A 315 -4.62 -3.66 -31.32
N LEU A 316 -4.15 -4.53 -30.43
CA LEU A 316 -2.73 -4.68 -30.11
C LEU A 316 -1.95 -5.27 -31.28
N ASP A 317 -2.49 -6.27 -31.99
CA ASP A 317 -1.82 -6.92 -33.12
C ASP A 317 -1.65 -5.97 -34.30
N GLN A 318 -2.71 -5.23 -34.66
CA GLN A 318 -2.72 -4.35 -35.82
C GLN A 318 -2.17 -2.96 -35.54
N GLY A 319 -2.30 -2.50 -34.29
CA GLY A 319 -1.90 -1.16 -33.85
C GLY A 319 -0.39 -1.02 -33.58
N PRO A 320 0.05 0.21 -33.34
CA PRO A 320 1.38 0.48 -32.80
C PRO A 320 1.50 -0.08 -31.38
N THR A 321 2.72 -0.06 -30.83
CA THR A 321 2.92 -0.30 -29.38
C THR A 321 2.11 0.69 -28.56
N PRO A 322 1.34 0.26 -27.54
CA PRO A 322 0.59 1.18 -26.69
C PRO A 322 1.52 2.20 -26.02
N GLU A 323 1.04 3.44 -25.89
CA GLU A 323 1.78 4.44 -25.11
C GLU A 323 1.75 4.06 -23.63
N HIS A 324 2.91 3.79 -23.05
CA HIS A 324 2.99 3.38 -21.64
C HIS A 324 2.60 4.50 -20.70
N GLY A 325 3.06 5.73 -20.95
CA GLY A 325 2.89 6.87 -20.06
C GLY A 325 3.79 6.76 -18.80
N PRO A 326 3.49 7.50 -17.73
CA PRO A 326 4.20 7.39 -16.47
C PRO A 326 4.00 6.00 -15.85
N THR A 327 5.03 5.39 -15.28
CA THR A 327 4.95 4.09 -14.58
C THR A 327 4.09 4.15 -13.32
N THR A 328 4.06 5.31 -12.67
CA THR A 328 3.22 5.59 -11.51
C THR A 328 2.41 6.84 -11.78
N TYR A 329 1.11 6.79 -11.57
CA TYR A 329 0.21 7.90 -11.85
C TYR A 329 -1.11 7.79 -11.10
N VAL A 330 -1.81 8.93 -10.98
CA VAL A 330 -3.21 9.03 -10.56
C VAL A 330 -4.00 9.67 -11.70
N THR A 331 -5.12 9.07 -12.06
CA THR A 331 -6.02 9.62 -13.08
C THR A 331 -7.18 10.37 -12.44
N ALA A 332 -7.49 11.57 -12.96
CA ALA A 332 -8.64 12.36 -12.54
C ALA A 332 -9.36 12.89 -13.78
N VAL A 333 -10.63 12.55 -13.94
CA VAL A 333 -11.49 12.93 -15.07
C VAL A 333 -10.82 12.66 -16.43
N SER A 334 -10.19 13.65 -17.04
CA SER A 334 -9.53 13.53 -18.36
C SER A 334 -8.01 13.67 -18.30
N GLN A 335 -7.45 13.84 -17.11
CA GLN A 335 -6.03 14.14 -16.91
C GLN A 335 -5.33 13.04 -16.14
N VAL A 336 -4.02 13.01 -16.30
CA VAL A 336 -3.09 12.12 -15.62
C VAL A 336 -2.14 12.96 -14.77
N MET A 337 -2.01 12.61 -13.52
CA MET A 337 -1.04 13.20 -12.60
C MET A 337 0.11 12.22 -12.42
N PRO A 338 1.30 12.50 -12.97
CA PRO A 338 2.45 11.63 -12.81
C PRO A 338 2.86 11.46 -11.35
N GLY A 339 3.32 10.27 -10.99
CA GLY A 339 3.66 9.94 -9.61
C GLY A 339 4.78 10.80 -9.02
N TRP A 340 5.77 11.22 -9.83
CA TRP A 340 6.85 12.08 -9.37
C TRP A 340 6.37 13.43 -8.83
N VAL A 341 5.27 13.95 -9.39
CA VAL A 341 4.65 15.22 -8.95
C VAL A 341 4.07 15.07 -7.55
N LEU A 342 3.39 13.95 -7.30
CA LEU A 342 2.86 13.63 -5.97
C LEU A 342 3.98 13.38 -4.95
N ALA A 343 5.05 12.71 -5.38
CA ALA A 343 6.23 12.50 -4.55
C ALA A 343 6.90 13.83 -4.18
N PHE A 344 7.02 14.76 -5.14
CA PHE A 344 7.55 16.10 -4.90
C PHE A 344 6.66 16.91 -3.95
N LEU A 345 5.33 16.88 -4.16
CA LEU A 345 4.38 17.52 -3.25
C LEU A 345 4.49 16.95 -1.83
N SER A 346 4.55 15.62 -1.70
CA SER A 346 4.71 14.92 -0.43
C SER A 346 5.98 15.40 0.31
N PHE A 347 7.12 15.46 -0.39
CA PHE A 347 8.37 15.96 0.18
C PHE A 347 8.23 17.39 0.70
N THR A 348 7.67 18.29 -0.12
CA THR A 348 7.52 19.70 0.26
C THR A 348 6.57 19.93 1.41
N LEU A 349 5.60 19.03 1.64
CA LEU A 349 4.73 19.04 2.81
C LEU A 349 5.44 18.55 4.08
N ILE A 350 6.49 17.72 3.98
CA ILE A 350 7.28 17.28 5.13
C ILE A 350 8.26 18.39 5.59
N VAL A 351 8.78 19.18 4.66
CA VAL A 351 9.81 20.22 4.93
C VAL A 351 9.45 21.16 6.07
N PRO A 352 8.23 21.72 6.19
CA PRO A 352 7.89 22.65 7.29
C PRO A 352 8.04 22.03 8.66
N ALA A 353 7.64 20.77 8.81
CA ALA A 353 7.76 20.06 10.08
C ALA A 353 9.22 19.73 10.41
N LEU A 354 9.99 19.32 9.40
CA LEU A 354 11.41 19.04 9.57
C LEU A 354 12.17 20.30 9.98
N VAL A 355 11.97 21.43 9.28
CA VAL A 355 12.61 22.71 9.59
C VAL A 355 12.22 23.18 11.01
N ALA A 356 10.94 23.09 11.38
CA ALA A 356 10.48 23.44 12.72
C ALA A 356 11.11 22.54 13.81
N SER A 357 11.23 21.25 13.54
CA SER A 357 11.84 20.28 14.47
C SER A 357 13.33 20.53 14.65
N VAL A 358 14.06 20.83 13.57
CA VAL A 358 15.49 21.17 13.60
C VAL A 358 15.73 22.50 14.33
N ASP A 359 14.91 23.52 14.08
CA ASP A 359 14.98 24.79 14.80
C ASP A 359 14.68 24.63 16.29
N ALA A 360 13.65 23.84 16.65
CA ALA A 360 13.34 23.50 18.03
C ALA A 360 14.50 22.74 18.70
N PHE A 361 15.12 21.80 17.99
CA PHE A 361 16.30 21.08 18.46
C PHE A 361 17.50 22.03 18.69
N ALA A 362 17.79 22.93 17.77
CA ALA A 362 18.88 23.90 17.90
C ALA A 362 18.66 24.79 19.14
N ARG A 363 17.43 25.22 19.39
CA ARG A 363 17.06 26.01 20.58
C ARG A 363 17.18 25.21 21.88
N ALA A 364 16.69 23.95 21.89
CA ALA A 364 16.81 23.07 23.05
C ALA A 364 18.29 22.80 23.39
N ARG A 365 19.14 22.56 22.37
CA ARG A 365 20.58 22.40 22.58
C ARG A 365 21.26 23.62 23.16
N ARG A 366 20.89 24.84 22.73
CA ARG A 366 21.40 26.10 23.31
C ARG A 366 21.00 26.26 24.79
N ARG A 367 19.83 25.72 25.18
CA ARG A 367 19.33 25.70 26.57
C ARG A 367 19.91 24.54 27.39
N ARG A 368 20.81 23.72 26.81
CA ARG A 368 21.40 22.54 27.44
C ARG A 368 20.37 21.47 27.88
N GLU A 369 19.23 21.40 27.18
CA GLU A 369 18.24 20.35 27.40
C GLU A 369 18.81 18.98 26.97
N PRO A 370 18.55 17.89 27.73
CA PRO A 370 19.10 16.55 27.45
C PRO A 370 18.36 15.84 26.32
N VAL A 371 18.31 16.41 25.12
CA VAL A 371 17.53 15.88 23.98
C VAL A 371 17.98 14.46 23.60
N SER A 372 19.29 14.15 23.70
CA SER A 372 19.80 12.81 23.38
C SER A 372 19.22 11.71 24.29
N ALA A 373 18.98 12.02 25.55
CA ALA A 373 18.32 11.11 26.48
C ALA A 373 16.85 10.89 26.08
N TRP A 374 16.17 11.93 25.62
CA TRP A 374 14.80 11.83 25.13
C TRP A 374 14.70 11.09 23.78
N LEU A 375 15.67 11.25 22.88
CA LEU A 375 15.72 10.47 21.63
C LEU A 375 15.78 8.96 21.93
N SER A 376 16.61 8.54 22.88
CA SER A 376 16.67 7.14 23.27
C SER A 376 15.41 6.65 24.00
N TRP A 377 14.69 7.55 24.69
CA TRP A 377 13.38 7.21 25.29
C TRP A 377 12.31 6.99 24.22
N VAL A 378 12.27 7.81 23.15
CA VAL A 378 11.41 7.58 22.00
C VAL A 378 11.79 6.29 21.29
N GLY A 379 13.08 6.04 21.08
CA GLY A 379 13.59 4.77 20.49
C GLY A 379 13.19 3.54 21.31
N ALA A 380 13.27 3.64 22.66
CA ALA A 380 12.76 2.58 23.54
C ALA A 380 11.25 2.36 23.41
N GLY A 381 10.49 3.33 22.91
CA GLY A 381 9.09 3.19 22.55
C GLY A 381 8.85 2.41 21.25
N ALA A 382 9.81 2.36 20.34
CA ALA A 382 9.74 1.59 19.10
C ALA A 382 10.09 0.10 19.30
N LEU A 383 10.97 -0.22 20.25
CA LEU A 383 11.45 -1.58 20.50
C LEU A 383 10.35 -2.61 20.72
N PRO A 384 9.28 -2.37 21.48
CA PRO A 384 8.19 -3.35 21.65
C PRO A 384 7.58 -3.82 20.33
N PHE A 385 7.37 -2.88 19.41
CA PHE A 385 6.82 -3.18 18.09
C PHE A 385 7.83 -3.94 17.23
N ALA A 386 9.11 -3.57 17.28
CA ALA A 386 10.17 -4.29 16.58
C ALA A 386 10.35 -5.72 17.14
N ILE A 387 10.19 -5.93 18.46
CA ILE A 387 10.18 -7.25 19.07
C ILE A 387 8.97 -8.06 18.59
N GLY A 388 7.78 -7.45 18.52
CA GLY A 388 6.59 -8.09 17.97
C GLY A 388 6.76 -8.49 16.51
N LEU A 389 7.36 -7.62 15.69
CA LEU A 389 7.70 -7.91 14.30
C LEU A 389 8.70 -9.08 14.19
N GLY A 390 9.75 -9.07 14.99
CA GLY A 390 10.72 -10.19 15.04
C GLY A 390 10.08 -11.49 15.48
N LEU A 391 9.19 -11.44 16.49
CA LEU A 391 8.43 -12.63 16.93
C LEU A 391 7.53 -13.16 15.81
N ALA A 392 6.85 -12.28 15.07
CA ALA A 392 6.00 -12.68 13.94
C ALA A 392 6.80 -13.53 12.92
N HIS A 393 7.97 -13.04 12.48
CA HIS A 393 8.86 -13.80 11.59
C HIS A 393 9.38 -15.10 12.20
N LEU A 394 9.70 -15.10 13.51
CA LEU A 394 10.14 -16.32 14.20
C LEU A 394 9.05 -17.38 14.28
N LEU A 395 7.77 -16.98 14.43
CA LEU A 395 6.64 -17.91 14.45
C LEU A 395 6.41 -18.58 13.09
N VAL A 396 6.58 -17.83 12.00
CA VAL A 396 6.56 -18.38 10.63
C VAL A 396 7.72 -19.38 10.46
N LEU A 397 8.95 -18.98 10.77
CA LEU A 397 10.13 -19.85 10.66
C LEU A 397 10.03 -21.12 11.52
N ALA A 398 9.30 -21.06 12.63
CA ALA A 398 9.05 -22.21 13.51
C ALA A 398 7.90 -23.10 13.03
N GLY A 399 7.24 -22.78 11.90
CA GLY A 399 6.08 -23.52 11.39
C GLY A 399 4.83 -23.40 12.27
N ALA A 400 4.74 -22.32 13.08
CA ALA A 400 3.57 -22.07 13.93
C ALA A 400 2.39 -21.42 13.17
N THR A 401 2.63 -21.03 11.94
CA THR A 401 1.65 -20.45 11.00
C THR A 401 1.80 -21.11 9.64
N PRO A 402 0.77 -21.06 8.76
CA PRO A 402 0.95 -21.39 7.36
C PRO A 402 2.08 -20.54 6.75
N ASP A 403 2.79 -21.10 5.78
CA ASP A 403 3.77 -20.35 5.02
C ASP A 403 3.07 -19.21 4.26
N PRO A 404 3.58 -17.96 4.37
CA PRO A 404 3.03 -16.85 3.63
C PRO A 404 3.19 -17.09 2.12
N PRO A 405 2.21 -16.71 1.28
CA PRO A 405 2.31 -16.89 -0.16
C PRO A 405 3.42 -16.00 -0.76
N ASP A 406 4.04 -16.43 -1.86
CA ASP A 406 5.12 -15.72 -2.54
C ASP A 406 4.67 -14.40 -3.20
N ALA A 407 3.38 -14.28 -3.54
CA ALA A 407 2.74 -13.03 -3.94
C ALA A 407 1.39 -12.88 -3.22
N PRO A 408 0.85 -11.65 -3.10
CA PRO A 408 -0.45 -11.44 -2.50
C PRO A 408 -1.57 -12.21 -3.23
N VAL A 409 -2.30 -13.03 -2.49
CA VAL A 409 -3.44 -13.82 -2.95
C VAL A 409 -4.72 -13.36 -2.25
N ALA A 410 -5.88 -13.86 -2.70
CA ALA A 410 -7.14 -13.54 -2.04
C ALA A 410 -7.12 -13.95 -0.56
N PRO A 411 -7.56 -13.06 0.36
CA PRO A 411 -7.57 -13.35 1.80
C PRO A 411 -8.36 -14.61 2.18
N ALA A 412 -9.36 -14.98 1.38
CA ALA A 412 -10.18 -16.18 1.58
C ALA A 412 -9.37 -17.48 1.57
N LEU A 413 -8.21 -17.51 0.89
CA LEU A 413 -7.31 -18.67 0.87
C LEU A 413 -6.56 -18.89 2.19
N TYR A 414 -6.48 -17.86 3.04
CA TYR A 414 -5.82 -17.90 4.34
C TYR A 414 -6.80 -17.43 5.43
N PRO A 415 -7.87 -18.17 5.71
CA PRO A 415 -8.89 -17.77 6.68
C PRO A 415 -8.31 -17.68 8.09
N LEU A 416 -8.87 -16.77 8.88
CA LEU A 416 -8.54 -16.65 10.29
C LEU A 416 -9.14 -17.83 11.06
N ASP A 417 -8.29 -18.75 11.49
CA ASP A 417 -8.64 -19.88 12.36
C ASP A 417 -8.21 -19.65 13.81
N VAL A 418 -8.48 -20.63 14.67
CA VAL A 418 -8.12 -20.55 16.11
C VAL A 418 -6.61 -20.46 16.34
N PRO A 419 -5.74 -21.24 15.66
CA PRO A 419 -4.30 -21.06 15.68
C PRO A 419 -3.84 -19.66 15.28
N ALA A 420 -4.34 -19.14 14.18
CA ALA A 420 -4.01 -17.79 13.71
C ALA A 420 -4.39 -16.70 14.73
N LEU A 421 -5.57 -16.83 15.33
CA LEU A 421 -6.01 -15.93 16.40
C LEU A 421 -5.08 -16.01 17.63
N ALA A 422 -4.64 -17.21 18.00
CA ALA A 422 -3.70 -17.40 19.11
C ALA A 422 -2.34 -16.74 18.82
N VAL A 423 -1.85 -16.84 17.58
CA VAL A 423 -0.62 -16.17 17.12
C VAL A 423 -0.76 -14.65 17.24
N LEU A 424 -1.81 -14.06 16.70
CA LEU A 424 -2.06 -12.62 16.80
C LEU A 424 -2.14 -12.16 18.25
N ALA A 425 -2.89 -12.88 19.08
CA ALA A 425 -3.00 -12.57 20.51
C ALA A 425 -1.64 -12.68 21.22
N GLY A 426 -0.86 -13.70 20.91
CA GLY A 426 0.49 -13.88 21.45
C GLY A 426 1.43 -12.73 21.10
N VAL A 427 1.46 -12.30 19.85
CA VAL A 427 2.26 -11.15 19.39
C VAL A 427 1.82 -9.88 20.11
N LEU A 428 0.51 -9.60 20.23
CA LEU A 428 -0.01 -8.44 20.95
C LEU A 428 0.36 -8.45 22.43
N VAL A 429 0.27 -9.60 23.09
CA VAL A 429 0.67 -9.76 24.50
C VAL A 429 2.16 -9.45 24.67
N VAL A 430 3.01 -9.96 23.78
CA VAL A 430 4.47 -9.71 23.84
C VAL A 430 4.76 -8.22 23.61
N ILE A 431 4.11 -7.57 22.64
CA ILE A 431 4.22 -6.12 22.43
C ILE A 431 3.83 -5.37 23.70
N ALA A 432 2.69 -5.71 24.32
CA ALA A 432 2.21 -5.06 25.53
C ALA A 432 3.18 -5.24 26.71
N LEU A 433 3.64 -6.46 26.95
CA LEU A 433 4.62 -6.75 28.00
C LEU A 433 5.94 -6.02 27.77
N ALA A 434 6.47 -6.07 26.55
CA ALA A 434 7.69 -5.35 26.17
C ALA A 434 7.54 -3.83 26.35
N TRP A 435 6.37 -3.27 26.00
CA TRP A 435 6.07 -1.85 26.21
C TRP A 435 6.19 -1.46 27.68
N PHE A 436 5.55 -2.20 28.59
CA PHE A 436 5.59 -1.91 30.02
C PHE A 436 6.97 -2.12 30.65
N VAL A 437 7.68 -3.17 30.25
CA VAL A 437 9.02 -3.49 30.78
C VAL A 437 10.07 -2.51 30.28
N LEU A 438 10.20 -2.35 28.96
CA LEU A 438 11.26 -1.55 28.35
C LEU A 438 11.13 -0.07 28.69
N ARG A 439 9.91 0.45 28.75
CA ARG A 439 9.67 1.85 29.17
C ARG A 439 10.12 2.09 30.61
N ARG A 440 9.84 1.16 31.53
CA ARG A 440 10.28 1.25 32.92
C ARG A 440 11.80 1.20 33.03
N LEU A 441 12.43 0.30 32.27
CA LEU A 441 13.89 0.17 32.23
C LEU A 441 14.55 1.42 31.64
N ALA A 442 14.04 1.96 30.55
CA ALA A 442 14.56 3.16 29.92
C ALA A 442 14.51 4.39 30.84
N VAL A 443 13.45 4.55 31.64
CA VAL A 443 13.33 5.61 32.62
C VAL A 443 14.30 5.41 33.79
N ARG A 444 14.42 4.18 34.29
CA ARG A 444 15.34 3.86 35.41
C ARG A 444 16.82 4.03 35.06
N ALA A 445 17.19 3.70 33.84
CA ALA A 445 18.57 3.77 33.37
C ALA A 445 19.10 5.21 33.19
N ARG A 446 18.23 6.24 33.27
CA ARG A 446 18.58 7.62 32.98
C ARG A 446 17.89 8.60 33.95
N PRO A 447 18.58 9.04 35.00
CA PRO A 447 18.02 9.91 36.06
C PRO A 447 17.47 11.26 35.57
N GLY A 448 17.81 11.71 34.35
CA GLY A 448 17.33 12.99 33.80
C GLY A 448 15.98 12.92 33.07
N LEU A 449 15.33 11.73 32.99
CA LEU A 449 14.03 11.52 32.32
C LEU A 449 12.84 11.62 33.28
N GLY A 450 12.98 12.34 34.40
CA GLY A 450 11.99 12.38 35.48
C GLY A 450 10.65 13.04 35.12
N ASP A 451 10.60 13.90 34.13
CA ASP A 451 9.38 14.61 33.74
C ASP A 451 9.22 14.68 32.22
N ALA A 452 8.29 13.88 31.69
CA ALA A 452 7.96 13.86 30.26
C ALA A 452 7.28 15.15 29.77
N SER A 453 6.96 16.08 30.64
CA SER A 453 6.54 17.44 30.27
C SER A 453 7.71 18.34 29.87
N ALA A 454 8.95 17.87 30.03
CA ALA A 454 10.14 18.63 29.68
C ALA A 454 10.15 18.98 28.18
N PRO A 455 10.56 20.19 27.79
CA PRO A 455 10.62 20.61 26.38
C PRO A 455 11.47 19.70 25.51
N GLY A 456 12.51 19.07 26.06
CA GLY A 456 13.36 18.13 25.37
C GLY A 456 12.64 16.86 24.87
N ALA A 457 11.60 16.39 25.59
CA ALA A 457 10.79 15.25 25.18
C ALA A 457 9.99 15.57 23.92
N ALA A 458 9.33 16.72 23.90
CA ALA A 458 8.55 17.20 22.77
C ALA A 458 9.43 17.38 21.51
N VAL A 459 10.63 17.95 21.67
CA VAL A 459 11.60 18.13 20.59
C VAL A 459 12.10 16.79 20.06
N ALA A 460 12.39 15.82 20.93
CA ALA A 460 12.82 14.49 20.51
C ALA A 460 11.73 13.76 19.70
N VAL A 461 10.49 13.81 20.17
CA VAL A 461 9.33 13.21 19.47
C VAL A 461 9.15 13.83 18.08
N SER A 462 9.16 15.16 17.97
CA SER A 462 8.97 15.85 16.69
C SER A 462 10.10 15.59 15.71
N LEU A 463 11.34 15.50 16.18
CA LEU A 463 12.50 15.19 15.33
C LEU A 463 12.42 13.76 14.80
N VAL A 464 12.16 12.77 15.68
CA VAL A 464 12.02 11.37 15.27
C VAL A 464 10.86 11.21 14.29
N LEU A 465 9.72 11.86 14.55
CA LEU A 465 8.56 11.84 13.67
C LEU A 465 8.89 12.40 12.27
N SER A 466 9.54 13.57 12.22
CA SER A 466 9.91 14.20 10.94
C SER A 466 10.92 13.35 10.14
N VAL A 467 11.91 12.77 10.82
CA VAL A 467 12.90 11.89 10.19
C VAL A 467 12.26 10.58 9.75
N ALA A 468 11.38 9.97 10.55
CA ALA A 468 10.67 8.75 10.19
C ALA A 468 9.79 8.97 8.94
N LEU A 469 9.10 10.12 8.87
CA LEU A 469 8.27 10.42 7.70
C LEU A 469 9.10 10.73 6.46
N LEU A 470 10.26 11.35 6.61
CA LEU A 470 11.21 11.53 5.51
C LEU A 470 11.77 10.19 5.03
N ALA A 471 12.06 9.27 5.94
CA ALA A 471 12.47 7.91 5.60
C ALA A 471 11.35 7.15 4.88
N LEU A 472 10.10 7.29 5.37
CA LEU A 472 8.95 6.71 4.69
C LEU A 472 8.75 7.29 3.29
N TRP A 473 8.97 8.60 3.11
CA TRP A 473 8.92 9.24 1.80
C TRP A 473 9.95 8.64 0.83
N ALA A 474 11.13 8.32 1.30
CA ALA A 474 12.17 7.70 0.46
C ALA A 474 11.81 6.25 0.04
N VAL A 475 11.00 5.55 0.82
CA VAL A 475 10.53 4.18 0.53
C VAL A 475 9.23 4.20 -0.28
N ASN A 476 8.23 4.95 0.19
CA ASN A 476 6.95 5.14 -0.49
C ASN A 476 6.42 6.56 -0.26
N PRO A 477 6.56 7.47 -1.25
CA PRO A 477 6.14 8.86 -1.11
C PRO A 477 4.63 9.04 -0.98
N TYR A 478 3.83 8.08 -1.42
CA TYR A 478 2.36 8.14 -1.36
C TYR A 478 1.87 7.83 0.06
N SER A 479 2.46 6.85 0.75
CA SER A 479 2.23 6.61 2.17
C SER A 479 2.61 7.83 3.00
N ALA A 480 3.75 8.46 2.69
CA ALA A 480 4.18 9.68 3.37
C ALA A 480 3.24 10.86 3.09
N LEU A 481 2.68 10.98 1.87
CA LEU A 481 1.69 12.00 1.53
C LEU A 481 0.43 11.87 2.39
N LEU A 482 -0.09 10.66 2.57
CA LEU A 482 -1.27 10.41 3.42
C LEU A 482 -1.00 10.66 4.90
N LEU A 483 0.25 10.51 5.35
CA LEU A 483 0.65 10.79 6.73
C LEU A 483 1.07 12.25 6.97
N ALA A 484 1.24 13.07 5.93
CA ALA A 484 1.64 14.47 6.08
C ALA A 484 0.69 15.30 6.96
N PRO A 485 -0.66 15.19 6.87
CA PRO A 485 -1.56 15.86 7.79
C PRO A 485 -1.37 15.42 9.25
N ALA A 486 -1.13 14.13 9.49
CA ALA A 486 -0.83 13.61 10.82
C ALA A 486 0.44 14.24 11.40
N LEU A 487 1.51 14.34 10.60
CA LEU A 487 2.76 14.99 10.99
C LEU A 487 2.51 16.40 11.55
N HIS A 488 1.74 17.22 10.83
CA HIS A 488 1.46 18.59 11.26
C HIS A 488 0.57 18.66 12.50
N LEU A 489 -0.49 17.86 12.58
CA LEU A 489 -1.36 17.81 13.75
C LEU A 489 -0.60 17.34 15.00
N TRP A 490 0.25 16.34 14.87
CA TRP A 490 1.04 15.80 15.96
C TRP A 490 2.15 16.78 16.41
N LEU A 491 2.78 17.47 15.48
CA LEU A 491 3.73 18.52 15.77
C LEU A 491 3.07 19.65 16.60
N LEU A 492 1.89 20.10 16.18
CA LEU A 492 1.12 21.13 16.89
C LEU A 492 0.65 20.66 18.27
N ALA A 493 0.28 19.39 18.42
CA ALA A 493 -0.13 18.82 19.71
C ALA A 493 0.99 18.81 20.75
N VAL A 494 2.27 18.74 20.32
CA VAL A 494 3.42 18.50 21.19
C VAL A 494 4.29 19.76 21.36
N LEU A 495 4.48 20.57 20.32
CA LEU A 495 5.46 21.67 20.31
C LEU A 495 4.89 23.08 20.54
N VAL A 496 3.57 23.25 20.54
CA VAL A 496 2.97 24.60 20.73
C VAL A 496 2.99 24.99 22.19
N ASP A 497 3.41 26.24 22.49
CA ASP A 497 3.41 26.84 23.81
C ASP A 497 2.73 28.22 23.73
N PRO A 498 1.72 28.54 24.57
CA PRO A 498 1.18 27.65 25.61
C PRO A 498 0.53 26.39 25.05
N SER A 499 0.72 25.27 25.74
CA SER A 499 0.18 23.99 25.28
C SER A 499 -1.35 24.05 25.17
N PRO A 500 -1.93 23.55 24.08
CA PRO A 500 -3.37 23.46 23.94
C PRO A 500 -4.01 22.65 25.08
N PRO A 501 -5.28 22.91 25.40
CA PRO A 501 -5.97 22.13 26.44
C PRO A 501 -5.97 20.64 26.10
N LEU A 502 -6.00 19.77 27.11
CA LEU A 502 -5.91 18.30 26.94
C LEU A 502 -6.85 17.76 25.85
N ARG A 503 -8.09 18.23 25.84
CA ARG A 503 -9.07 17.81 24.82
C ARG A 503 -8.62 18.13 23.39
N ALA A 504 -8.04 19.31 23.16
CA ALA A 504 -7.53 19.69 21.85
C ALA A 504 -6.30 18.86 21.44
N ARG A 505 -5.39 18.58 22.38
CA ARG A 505 -4.21 17.72 22.13
C ARG A 505 -4.63 16.29 21.77
N VAL A 506 -5.59 15.73 22.53
CA VAL A 506 -6.14 14.40 22.22
C VAL A 506 -6.85 14.42 20.86
N ALA A 507 -7.64 15.44 20.57
CA ALA A 507 -8.30 15.58 19.27
C ALA A 507 -7.29 15.70 18.11
N MET A 508 -6.17 16.42 18.29
CA MET A 508 -5.09 16.49 17.28
C MET A 508 -4.41 15.13 17.07
N ILE A 509 -4.17 14.36 18.14
CA ILE A 509 -3.57 13.03 18.03
C ILE A 509 -4.51 12.08 17.29
N LEU A 510 -5.78 12.05 17.66
CA LEU A 510 -6.79 11.21 17.02
C LEU A 510 -7.05 11.67 15.57
N GLY A 511 -7.12 12.99 15.33
CA GLY A 511 -7.26 13.56 14.00
C GLY A 511 -6.11 13.19 13.07
N GLY A 512 -4.90 13.06 13.58
CA GLY A 512 -3.75 12.57 12.82
C GLY A 512 -3.87 11.10 12.44
N LEU A 513 -4.58 10.29 13.21
CA LEU A 513 -4.84 8.88 12.87
C LEU A 513 -5.99 8.69 11.87
N LEU A 514 -6.75 9.75 11.55
CA LEU A 514 -7.96 9.63 10.72
C LEU A 514 -7.64 9.11 9.30
N LEU A 515 -6.66 9.69 8.61
CA LEU A 515 -6.31 9.25 7.26
C LEU A 515 -5.73 7.82 7.24
N PRO A 516 -4.78 7.43 8.11
CA PRO A 516 -4.38 6.03 8.24
C PRO A 516 -5.55 5.08 8.53
N ALA A 517 -6.49 5.47 9.39
CA ALA A 517 -7.67 4.65 9.68
C ALA A 517 -8.60 4.54 8.47
N LEU A 518 -8.82 5.64 7.73
CA LEU A 518 -9.59 5.61 6.49
C LEU A 518 -8.94 4.74 5.41
N LEU A 519 -7.60 4.79 5.31
CA LEU A 519 -6.85 3.90 4.42
C LEU A 519 -7.08 2.43 4.80
N ALA A 520 -6.88 2.09 6.08
CA ALA A 520 -7.13 0.73 6.55
C ALA A 520 -8.57 0.26 6.28
N LEU A 521 -9.58 1.12 6.50
CA LEU A 521 -10.97 0.82 6.19
C LEU A 521 -11.21 0.64 4.69
N TYR A 522 -10.54 1.43 3.85
CA TYR A 522 -10.59 1.29 2.40
C TYR A 522 -10.02 -0.06 1.96
N ASP A 523 -8.86 -0.45 2.50
CA ASP A 523 -8.21 -1.72 2.18
C ASP A 523 -9.06 -2.90 2.67
N LEU A 524 -9.60 -2.85 3.90
CA LEU A 524 -10.53 -3.86 4.41
C LEU A 524 -11.78 -4.01 3.54
N ALA A 525 -12.38 -2.89 3.10
CA ALA A 525 -13.54 -2.91 2.22
C ALA A 525 -13.18 -3.49 0.83
N THR A 526 -12.02 -3.13 0.28
CA THR A 526 -11.57 -3.62 -1.03
C THR A 526 -11.21 -5.11 -1.00
N LEU A 527 -10.64 -5.56 0.11
CA LEU A 527 -10.30 -6.96 0.35
C LEU A 527 -11.51 -7.79 0.85
N SER A 528 -12.66 -7.15 1.07
CA SER A 528 -13.90 -7.78 1.56
C SER A 528 -13.71 -8.57 2.86
N VAL A 529 -12.85 -8.07 3.77
CA VAL A 529 -12.54 -8.72 5.05
C VAL A 529 -12.95 -7.89 6.25
N ASP A 530 -13.31 -8.56 7.33
CA ASP A 530 -13.51 -7.94 8.63
C ASP A 530 -12.17 -7.48 9.25
N PRO A 531 -12.17 -6.56 10.23
CA PRO A 531 -10.94 -6.02 10.79
C PRO A 531 -9.99 -7.05 11.41
N LEU A 532 -10.50 -8.16 11.93
CA LEU A 532 -9.68 -9.19 12.58
C LEU A 532 -9.03 -10.10 11.53
N SER A 533 -9.78 -10.54 10.53
CA SER A 533 -9.26 -11.24 9.36
C SER A 533 -8.28 -10.35 8.58
N GLY A 534 -8.55 -9.04 8.46
CA GLY A 534 -7.61 -8.08 7.87
C GLY A 534 -6.31 -7.93 8.65
N ALA A 535 -6.35 -7.98 9.98
CA ALA A 535 -5.14 -7.99 10.81
C ALA A 535 -4.31 -9.28 10.59
N TRP A 536 -4.97 -10.42 10.46
CA TRP A 536 -4.33 -11.68 10.11
C TRP A 536 -3.69 -11.64 8.71
N TYR A 537 -4.43 -11.15 7.72
CA TYR A 537 -3.90 -10.99 6.38
C TYR A 537 -2.72 -10.00 6.34
N GLY A 538 -2.81 -8.89 7.07
CA GLY A 538 -1.70 -7.96 7.25
C GLY A 538 -0.46 -8.61 7.91
N PHE A 539 -0.65 -9.53 8.86
CA PHE A 539 0.42 -10.32 9.44
C PHE A 539 1.11 -11.17 8.36
N LEU A 540 0.35 -11.86 7.51
CA LEU A 540 0.90 -12.66 6.40
C LEU A 540 1.64 -11.79 5.37
N LEU A 541 1.09 -10.62 4.99
CA LEU A 541 1.76 -9.69 4.08
C LEU A 541 3.09 -9.18 4.62
N VAL A 542 3.17 -8.89 5.92
CA VAL A 542 4.41 -8.44 6.56
C VAL A 542 5.43 -9.57 6.65
N THR A 543 5.01 -10.75 7.07
CA THR A 543 5.91 -11.90 7.25
C THR A 543 6.31 -12.54 5.93
N GLY A 544 5.47 -12.46 4.89
CA GLY A 544 5.78 -12.88 3.52
C GLY A 544 6.67 -11.89 2.74
N GLY A 545 7.02 -10.74 3.34
CA GLY A 545 7.93 -9.79 2.70
C GLY A 545 7.25 -8.83 1.70
N HIS A 546 5.91 -8.86 1.57
CA HIS A 546 5.16 -7.93 0.70
C HIS A 546 5.14 -6.50 1.22
N VAL A 547 5.40 -6.33 2.52
CA VAL A 547 5.73 -5.04 3.11
C VAL A 547 7.25 -4.99 3.30
N SER A 548 7.92 -4.03 2.68
CA SER A 548 9.38 -3.92 2.79
C SER A 548 9.82 -3.81 4.25
N ALA A 549 10.94 -4.45 4.61
CA ALA A 549 11.49 -4.39 5.97
C ALA A 549 11.70 -2.93 6.45
N ALA A 550 12.07 -2.03 5.53
CA ALA A 550 12.20 -0.61 5.83
C ALA A 550 10.83 0.00 6.24
N SER A 551 9.76 -0.26 5.48
CA SER A 551 8.40 0.19 5.81
C SER A 551 7.93 -0.35 7.16
N ALA A 552 8.14 -1.65 7.42
CA ALA A 552 7.77 -2.29 8.68
C ALA A 552 8.51 -1.68 9.88
N LEU A 553 9.82 -1.44 9.77
CA LEU A 553 10.61 -0.79 10.81
C LEU A 553 10.21 0.68 11.04
N ILE A 554 9.93 1.43 9.97
CA ILE A 554 9.40 2.80 10.07
C ILE A 554 8.05 2.77 10.77
N GLY A 555 7.18 1.81 10.45
CA GLY A 555 5.91 1.59 11.15
C GLY A 555 6.10 1.36 12.66
N CYS A 556 7.09 0.55 13.08
CA CYS A 556 7.44 0.35 14.48
C CYS A 556 7.88 1.67 15.16
N VAL A 557 8.67 2.50 14.46
CA VAL A 557 9.09 3.82 14.97
C VAL A 557 7.90 4.76 15.13
N LEU A 558 7.02 4.84 14.12
CA LEU A 558 5.82 5.68 14.17
C LEU A 558 4.86 5.24 15.29
N ALA A 559 4.65 3.94 15.49
CA ALA A 559 3.88 3.41 16.61
C ALA A 559 4.50 3.80 17.96
N GLY A 560 5.83 3.71 18.09
CA GLY A 560 6.58 4.15 19.26
C GLY A 560 6.46 5.66 19.52
N VAL A 561 6.44 6.48 18.47
CA VAL A 561 6.23 7.93 18.54
C VAL A 561 4.83 8.23 19.06
N VAL A 562 3.78 7.61 18.50
CA VAL A 562 2.39 7.79 18.98
C VAL A 562 2.26 7.42 20.45
N GLY A 563 2.81 6.29 20.87
CA GLY A 563 2.81 5.88 22.27
C GLY A 563 3.59 6.84 23.19
N SER A 564 4.66 7.46 22.68
CA SER A 564 5.43 8.49 23.39
C SER A 564 4.64 9.78 23.54
N MET A 565 3.93 10.21 22.51
CA MET A 565 3.03 11.37 22.53
C MET A 565 1.90 11.19 23.55
N LEU A 566 1.24 10.03 23.56
CA LEU A 566 0.22 9.70 24.55
C LEU A 566 0.76 9.74 25.99
N SER A 567 2.01 9.31 26.18
CA SER A 567 2.68 9.38 27.48
C SER A 567 2.93 10.83 27.92
N ILE A 568 3.39 11.70 27.01
CA ILE A 568 3.58 13.15 27.26
C ILE A 568 2.25 13.81 27.63
N VAL A 569 1.16 13.48 26.93
CA VAL A 569 -0.16 14.05 27.19
C VAL A 569 -0.70 13.64 28.56
N ARG A 570 -0.52 12.36 28.96
CA ARG A 570 -0.95 11.86 30.28
C ARG A 570 -0.16 12.50 31.42
N LEU A 571 1.15 12.54 31.32
CA LEU A 571 2.02 13.09 32.38
C LEU A 571 1.88 14.61 32.53
N GLY A 572 1.57 15.33 31.45
CA GLY A 572 1.22 16.74 31.53
C GLY A 572 -0.04 17.03 32.34
N ARG A 573 -0.97 16.07 32.45
CA ARG A 573 -2.14 16.14 33.33
C ARG A 573 -1.75 16.05 34.80
N ASP A 574 -0.92 15.09 35.17
CA ASP A 574 -0.49 14.87 36.54
C ASP A 574 0.39 16.02 37.05
N GLY A 575 1.15 16.67 36.16
CA GLY A 575 1.95 17.86 36.48
C GLY A 575 1.12 19.13 36.70
N ALA A 576 -0.03 19.26 36.02
CA ALA A 576 -0.95 20.40 36.19
C ALA A 576 -1.77 20.29 37.47
N GLU A 577 -1.99 19.09 37.99
CA GLU A 577 -2.71 18.83 39.24
C GLU A 577 -1.80 18.90 40.47
N ARG A 578 -0.49 18.83 40.31
CA ARG A 578 0.43 19.08 41.42
C ARG A 578 0.48 20.57 41.72
N PRO A 579 0.20 21.00 42.97
CA PRO A 579 0.41 22.39 43.33
C PRO A 579 1.87 22.72 43.00
N ARG A 580 2.10 23.73 42.19
CA ARG A 580 3.45 24.27 42.02
C ARG A 580 3.99 24.48 43.42
N PRO A 581 5.16 23.86 43.77
CA PRO A 581 5.77 24.21 45.03
C PRO A 581 5.81 25.73 45.00
N GLU A 582 5.16 26.34 45.97
CA GLU A 582 5.30 27.77 46.17
C GLU A 582 6.81 27.97 46.16
N THR A 583 7.32 28.63 45.13
CA THR A 583 8.68 29.11 45.18
C THR A 583 8.75 29.83 46.51
N PRO A 584 9.55 29.32 47.46
CA PRO A 584 9.66 30.03 48.72
C PRO A 584 9.94 31.46 48.29
N SER A 585 9.04 32.37 48.62
CA SER A 585 9.33 33.76 48.39
C SER A 585 10.58 33.95 49.21
N VAL A 586 11.71 33.91 48.54
CA VAL A 586 12.92 34.39 49.11
C VAL A 586 12.62 35.85 49.30
N ARG A 587 11.90 36.11 50.37
CA ARG A 587 12.16 37.33 51.11
C ARG A 587 13.61 37.17 51.52
N GLY A 588 14.46 37.46 50.56
CA GLY A 588 15.79 37.80 50.95
C GLY A 588 15.66 38.75 52.15
N PRO A 589 16.54 38.72 53.00
CA PRO A 589 16.47 39.60 54.15
C PRO A 589 16.19 41.02 53.66
N ALA A 590 14.92 41.24 53.51
CA ALA A 590 14.46 42.50 52.93
C ALA A 590 14.88 43.65 53.70
N GLY A 591 15.15 43.37 54.94
CA GLY A 591 15.80 44.31 55.79
C GLY A 591 17.26 44.51 55.46
N TYR A 592 17.84 43.48 54.89
CA TYR A 592 19.25 43.48 54.65
C TYR A 592 19.58 43.95 53.26
N ALA A 593 18.88 43.35 52.44
CA ALA A 593 19.21 43.59 51.17
C ALA A 593 18.98 44.97 50.78
N GLY A 594 18.36 45.05 50.36
CA GLY A 594 18.34 46.14 49.63
C GLY A 594 18.35 47.43 50.32
N PRO A 595 17.56 47.38 51.12
CA PRO A 595 17.37 48.66 51.60
C PRO A 595 18.43 49.11 52.50
N GLY A 596 18.76 48.12 53.20
CA GLY A 596 19.75 48.43 54.17
C GLY A 596 20.89 49.04 53.49
N SER A 597 21.19 48.50 52.42
CA SER A 597 22.33 49.02 51.74
C SER A 597 22.03 50.25 50.92
N LEU A 598 21.09 50.09 50.06
CA LEU A 598 20.88 51.17 49.11
C LEU A 598 19.96 52.27 49.65
N GLY A 599 18.97 51.85 50.30
CA GLY A 599 18.13 52.80 50.97
C GLY A 599 18.84 53.50 52.12
N GLY A 600 19.74 52.78 52.75
CA GLY A 600 20.65 53.38 53.73
C GLY A 600 21.61 54.34 53.09
N THR A 601 22.04 54.10 51.90
CA THR A 601 22.90 55.05 51.21
C THR A 601 22.15 56.32 50.82
N ASP A 602 20.95 56.14 50.33
CA ASP A 602 20.14 57.29 49.98
C ASP A 602 19.67 58.09 51.25
N SER A 603 19.47 57.39 52.33
CA SER A 603 19.13 58.02 53.57
C SER A 603 20.33 58.61 54.36
N ALA A 604 21.54 58.18 54.01
CA ALA A 604 22.75 58.72 54.57
C ALA A 604 23.24 60.00 53.87
N LEU A 605 22.66 60.29 52.73
CA LEU A 605 22.94 61.56 52.07
C LEU A 605 21.90 62.61 52.49
N PRO A 606 22.24 63.57 53.29
CA PRO A 606 21.32 64.61 53.62
C PRO A 606 20.95 65.38 52.37
N ARG A 607 19.72 65.34 52.04
CA ARG A 607 19.18 66.20 50.98
C ARG A 607 19.34 67.66 51.49
N ARG A 608 20.22 68.33 50.87
CA ARG A 608 20.29 69.80 50.98
C ARG A 608 19.25 70.44 50.09
#